data_fadac92bdd3ec36ec4f0a2f4cd66b96b
#
_entry.id   fadac92bdd3ec36ec4f0a2f4cd66b96b
#
_cell.length_a   1.000
_cell.length_b   1.000
_cell.length_c   1.000
_cell.angle_alpha   90.00
_cell.angle_beta   90.00
_cell.angle_gamma   90.00
#
_symmetry.space_group_name_H-M   'P 1'
#
loop_
_entity.id
_entity.type
_entity.pdbx_description
1 polymer ?
#
loop_
_entity_poly.entity_id
_entity_poly.type
_entity_poly.pdbx_seq_one_letter_code
_entity_poly.pdbx_strand_id
1 'polypeptide(L)'
;MVAPQKNYVVAEAEGVGKKVRLAKGDWGSRFSRNRVWQVGVKKTSVAQDWNAGYWAGRQVGKPYNLNFWNIKQTKSFYCSQLVWAAYYYIAGVDLDKTDNNIGSSWAVHPGEFINNSQTAITYRNK
;
A
#
# COMPACT_ATOMS: atom_id res chain seq x y z
N MET A 1 3.76 -1.94 1.65
CA MET A 1 3.36 -1.59 3.03
C MET A 1 4.09 -2.49 4.02
N VAL A 2 4.28 -2.03 5.23
CA VAL A 2 4.95 -2.83 6.27
C VAL A 2 4.04 -3.96 6.71
N ALA A 3 4.58 -5.19 6.69
CA ALA A 3 3.88 -6.39 7.13
C ALA A 3 4.52 -6.90 8.42
N PRO A 4 3.73 -7.29 9.42
CA PRO A 4 4.29 -7.76 10.69
C PRO A 4 4.85 -9.17 10.63
N GLN A 5 4.58 -9.92 9.57
CA GLN A 5 5.18 -11.24 9.38
C GLN A 5 6.71 -11.10 9.29
N LYS A 6 7.44 -12.03 9.89
CA LYS A 6 8.90 -12.12 9.77
C LYS A 6 9.64 -10.83 10.11
N ASN A 7 9.27 -10.19 11.23
CA ASN A 7 10.00 -9.04 11.79
C ASN A 7 10.02 -7.80 10.87
N TYR A 8 8.85 -7.29 10.53
CA TYR A 8 8.69 -6.01 9.84
C TYR A 8 9.30 -5.98 8.44
N VAL A 9 9.02 -6.99 7.66
CA VAL A 9 9.30 -6.96 6.23
C VAL A 9 8.24 -6.12 5.50
N VAL A 10 8.48 -5.85 4.21
CA VAL A 10 7.57 -5.10 3.36
C VAL A 10 6.79 -6.09 2.49
N ALA A 11 5.45 -5.97 2.49
CA ALA A 11 4.61 -6.62 1.50
C ALA A 11 4.48 -5.70 0.29
N GLU A 12 4.80 -6.21 -0.89
CA GLU A 12 4.78 -5.40 -2.11
C GLU A 12 4.30 -6.17 -3.33
N ALA A 13 3.56 -5.47 -4.20
CA ALA A 13 3.27 -5.88 -5.55
C ALA A 13 4.18 -5.05 -6.46
N GLU A 14 5.32 -5.64 -6.85
CA GLU A 14 6.45 -4.88 -7.40
C GLU A 14 6.22 -4.38 -8.82
N GLY A 15 5.62 -5.21 -9.68
CA GLY A 15 5.41 -4.81 -11.06
C GLY A 15 4.92 -5.94 -11.94
N VAL A 16 4.73 -5.63 -13.21
CA VAL A 16 4.23 -6.56 -14.23
C VAL A 16 5.15 -7.77 -14.32
N GLY A 17 4.54 -8.96 -14.37
CA GLY A 17 5.26 -10.22 -14.44
C GLY A 17 5.81 -10.72 -13.11
N LYS A 18 5.58 -9.97 -12.02
CA LYS A 18 6.01 -10.34 -10.68
C LYS A 18 4.81 -10.57 -9.78
N LYS A 19 4.99 -11.38 -8.74
CA LYS A 19 3.95 -11.71 -7.77
C LYS A 19 4.11 -10.88 -6.51
N VAL A 20 3.04 -10.73 -5.75
CA VAL A 20 3.11 -10.16 -4.40
C VAL A 20 4.11 -10.96 -3.58
N ARG A 21 5.00 -10.26 -2.90
CA ARG A 21 6.07 -10.90 -2.12
C ARG A 21 6.30 -10.17 -0.79
N LEU A 22 6.94 -10.87 0.13
CA LEU A 22 7.53 -10.26 1.32
C LEU A 22 9.00 -9.97 1.02
N ALA A 23 9.38 -8.70 1.11
CA ALA A 23 10.75 -8.24 0.89
C ALA A 23 11.37 -7.82 2.21
N LYS A 24 12.70 -7.79 2.27
CA LYS A 24 13.40 -7.26 3.45
C LYS A 24 13.02 -5.80 3.65
N GLY A 25 12.98 -5.38 4.90
CA GLY A 25 12.69 -4.00 5.27
C GLY A 25 13.88 -3.06 5.03
N ASP A 26 14.48 -3.15 3.87
CA ASP A 26 15.66 -2.38 3.48
C ASP A 26 15.33 -1.20 2.55
N TRP A 27 14.10 -0.72 2.62
CA TRP A 27 13.60 0.32 1.72
C TRP A 27 14.47 1.59 1.74
N GLY A 28 15.05 1.92 2.88
CA GLY A 28 15.91 3.09 3.01
C GLY A 28 17.17 3.02 2.17
N SER A 29 17.84 1.86 2.16
CA SER A 29 19.04 1.63 1.36
C SER A 29 18.71 1.31 -0.09
N ARG A 30 17.68 0.49 -0.33
CA ARG A 30 17.27 0.07 -1.67
C ARG A 30 16.85 1.24 -2.54
N PHE A 31 16.22 2.25 -1.95
CA PHE A 31 15.73 3.44 -2.65
C PHE A 31 16.48 4.71 -2.27
N SER A 32 17.76 4.61 -1.88
CA SER A 32 18.53 5.75 -1.37
C SER A 32 18.66 6.90 -2.38
N ARG A 33 18.59 6.61 -3.68
CA ARG A 33 18.66 7.61 -4.74
C ARG A 33 17.28 8.20 -5.09
N ASN A 34 16.22 7.61 -4.56
CA ASN A 34 14.86 8.02 -4.85
C ASN A 34 14.32 8.88 -3.71
N ARG A 35 13.28 9.62 -4.03
CA ARG A 35 12.47 10.28 -3.01
C ARG A 35 11.57 9.24 -2.37
N VAL A 36 11.70 9.02 -1.06
CA VAL A 36 10.92 8.03 -0.31
C VAL A 36 10.12 8.74 0.77
N TRP A 37 8.82 8.48 0.82
CA TRP A 37 7.96 8.93 1.88
C TRP A 37 7.37 7.73 2.61
N GLN A 38 7.35 7.80 3.93
CA GLN A 38 6.60 6.88 4.77
C GLN A 38 5.32 7.58 5.21
N VAL A 39 4.19 6.91 5.04
CA VAL A 39 2.87 7.50 5.27
C VAL A 39 2.12 6.66 6.29
N GLY A 40 1.50 7.31 7.24
CA GLY A 40 0.59 6.68 8.22
C GLY A 40 -0.85 7.11 7.98
N VAL A 41 -1.79 6.26 8.35
CA VAL A 41 -3.23 6.54 8.29
C VAL A 41 -3.67 7.13 9.62
N LYS A 42 -4.34 8.29 9.58
CA LYS A 42 -4.63 9.09 10.78
C LYS A 42 -5.66 8.47 11.72
N LYS A 43 -6.70 7.84 11.17
CA LYS A 43 -7.86 7.41 11.94
C LYS A 43 -7.84 5.93 12.34
N THR A 44 -6.76 5.23 12.04
CA THR A 44 -6.62 3.83 12.41
C THR A 44 -5.88 3.69 13.71
N SER A 45 -6.22 2.65 14.47
CA SER A 45 -5.46 2.23 15.66
C SER A 45 -4.22 1.44 15.26
N VAL A 46 -3.29 1.26 16.19
CA VAL A 46 -2.12 0.40 15.99
C VAL A 46 -2.56 -1.03 15.62
N ALA A 47 -3.60 -1.54 16.26
CA ALA A 47 -4.12 -2.86 15.95
C ALA A 47 -4.68 -2.96 14.53
N GLN A 48 -5.37 -1.93 14.05
CA GLN A 48 -5.87 -1.88 12.67
C GLN A 48 -4.74 -1.81 11.66
N ASP A 49 -3.72 -1.01 11.94
CA ASP A 49 -2.53 -0.92 11.07
C ASP A 49 -1.80 -2.26 11.00
N TRP A 50 -1.64 -2.93 12.16
CA TRP A 50 -1.02 -4.25 12.23
C TRP A 50 -1.81 -5.27 11.41
N ASN A 51 -3.13 -5.30 11.57
CA ASN A 51 -4.00 -6.24 10.87
C ASN A 51 -4.02 -5.98 9.35
N ALA A 52 -4.02 -4.72 8.93
CA ALA A 52 -3.94 -4.37 7.52
C ALA A 52 -2.62 -4.84 6.90
N GLY A 53 -1.50 -4.57 7.57
CA GLY A 53 -0.19 -5.05 7.13
C GLY A 53 -0.10 -6.57 7.09
N TYR A 54 -0.66 -7.25 8.09
CA TYR A 54 -0.72 -8.71 8.13
C TYR A 54 -1.55 -9.28 6.97
N TRP A 55 -2.69 -8.64 6.69
CA TRP A 55 -3.53 -9.04 5.56
C TRP A 55 -2.77 -8.91 4.23
N ALA A 56 -2.06 -7.80 4.02
CA ALA A 56 -1.25 -7.60 2.83
C ALA A 56 -0.19 -8.70 2.68
N GLY A 57 0.47 -9.08 3.78
CA GLY A 57 1.46 -10.14 3.80
C GLY A 57 0.89 -11.52 3.47
N ARG A 58 -0.41 -11.73 3.68
CA ARG A 58 -1.08 -12.99 3.30
C ARG A 58 -1.39 -13.08 1.80
N GLN A 59 -1.21 -12.00 1.06
CA GLN A 59 -1.49 -11.99 -0.38
C GLN A 59 -0.29 -12.46 -1.23
N VAL A 60 0.78 -12.90 -0.59
CA VAL A 60 1.99 -13.40 -1.27
C VAL A 60 1.64 -14.48 -2.30
N GLY A 61 2.25 -14.38 -3.46
CA GLY A 61 2.05 -15.32 -4.56
C GLY A 61 0.98 -14.91 -5.57
N LYS A 62 0.18 -13.90 -5.28
CA LYS A 62 -0.83 -13.41 -6.22
C LYS A 62 -0.17 -12.58 -7.33
N PRO A 63 -0.66 -12.69 -8.59
CA PRO A 63 -0.04 -12.00 -9.71
C PRO A 63 -0.32 -10.50 -9.70
N TYR A 64 0.41 -9.77 -10.55
CA TYR A 64 0.20 -8.35 -10.73
C TYR A 64 -1.08 -8.08 -11.52
N ASN A 65 -1.88 -7.11 -11.04
CA ASN A 65 -3.14 -6.74 -11.68
C ASN A 65 -2.89 -5.71 -12.79
N LEU A 66 -3.21 -6.08 -14.01
CA LEU A 66 -3.13 -5.18 -15.17
C LEU A 66 -4.44 -4.44 -15.42
N ASN A 67 -5.54 -4.87 -14.80
CA ASN A 67 -6.82 -4.19 -14.87
C ASN A 67 -6.94 -3.19 -13.71
N PHE A 68 -6.42 -2.00 -13.90
CA PHE A 68 -6.31 -0.97 -12.86
C PHE A 68 -7.66 -0.47 -12.35
N TRP A 69 -8.74 -0.70 -13.10
CA TRP A 69 -10.10 -0.28 -12.71
C TRP A 69 -10.77 -1.25 -11.74
N ASN A 70 -10.39 -2.51 -11.78
CA ASN A 70 -11.01 -3.53 -10.96
C ASN A 70 -10.28 -3.64 -9.61
N ILE A 71 -10.50 -2.64 -8.76
CA ILE A 71 -9.76 -2.53 -7.49
C ILE A 71 -10.30 -3.43 -6.39
N LYS A 72 -11.57 -3.85 -6.47
CA LYS A 72 -12.20 -4.63 -5.41
C LYS A 72 -11.93 -6.13 -5.49
N GLN A 73 -11.44 -6.64 -6.60
CA GLN A 73 -11.06 -8.04 -6.69
C GLN A 73 -9.76 -8.31 -5.92
N THR A 74 -9.62 -9.52 -5.39
CA THR A 74 -8.49 -9.88 -4.54
C THR A 74 -7.65 -11.03 -5.09
N LYS A 75 -7.78 -11.31 -6.39
CA LYS A 75 -7.02 -12.37 -7.07
C LYS A 75 -5.66 -11.90 -7.58
N SER A 76 -5.51 -10.59 -7.76
CA SER A 76 -4.28 -9.96 -8.23
C SER A 76 -4.22 -8.53 -7.70
N PHE A 77 -3.02 -7.96 -7.64
CA PHE A 77 -2.82 -6.60 -7.09
C PHE A 77 -1.77 -5.84 -7.87
N TYR A 78 -2.01 -4.54 -8.13
CA TYR A 78 -0.92 -3.62 -8.39
C TYR A 78 -0.49 -2.93 -7.08
N CYS A 79 0.62 -2.19 -7.08
CA CYS A 79 1.29 -1.76 -5.86
C CYS A 79 0.40 -0.94 -4.91
N SER A 80 -0.23 0.10 -5.41
CA SER A 80 -1.11 0.96 -4.61
C SER A 80 -2.44 0.29 -4.29
N GLN A 81 -2.93 -0.59 -5.17
CA GLN A 81 -4.14 -1.36 -4.90
C GLN A 81 -3.99 -2.26 -3.68
N LEU A 82 -2.82 -2.88 -3.51
CA LEU A 82 -2.57 -3.76 -2.36
C LEU A 82 -2.72 -2.98 -1.03
N VAL A 83 -2.18 -1.79 -0.96
CA VAL A 83 -2.29 -0.92 0.22
C VAL A 83 -3.74 -0.49 0.44
N TRP A 84 -4.40 -0.04 -0.62
CA TRP A 84 -5.81 0.36 -0.55
C TRP A 84 -6.69 -0.78 -0.06
N ALA A 85 -6.52 -1.98 -0.64
CA ALA A 85 -7.31 -3.15 -0.29
C ALA A 85 -7.11 -3.57 1.16
N ALA A 86 -5.87 -3.52 1.66
CA ALA A 86 -5.57 -3.86 3.04
C ALA A 86 -6.35 -2.99 4.02
N TYR A 87 -6.36 -1.68 3.81
CA TYR A 87 -7.10 -0.77 4.68
C TYR A 87 -8.61 -0.82 4.45
N TYR A 88 -9.03 -0.98 3.22
CA TYR A 88 -10.46 -1.05 2.90
C TYR A 88 -11.12 -2.29 3.54
N TYR A 89 -10.53 -3.47 3.36
CA TYR A 89 -11.12 -4.70 3.86
C TYR A 89 -10.91 -4.93 5.36
N ILE A 90 -9.83 -4.44 5.93
CA ILE A 90 -9.50 -4.68 7.33
C ILE A 90 -9.99 -3.57 8.25
N ALA A 91 -9.86 -2.32 7.83
CA ALA A 91 -10.20 -1.17 8.69
C ALA A 91 -11.41 -0.36 8.21
N GLY A 92 -11.96 -0.69 7.05
CA GLY A 92 -13.07 0.07 6.48
C GLY A 92 -12.69 1.47 6.02
N VAL A 93 -11.39 1.72 5.78
CA VAL A 93 -10.88 3.04 5.36
C VAL A 93 -10.64 3.03 3.87
N ASP A 94 -11.29 3.93 3.15
CA ASP A 94 -11.15 4.10 1.70
C ASP A 94 -10.09 5.17 1.42
N LEU A 95 -8.86 4.74 1.15
CA LEU A 95 -7.74 5.65 0.85
C LEU A 95 -7.76 6.17 -0.58
N ASP A 96 -8.67 5.69 -1.42
CA ASP A 96 -8.87 6.20 -2.79
C ASP A 96 -9.64 7.52 -2.81
N LYS A 97 -10.26 7.89 -1.69
CA LYS A 97 -10.94 9.17 -1.56
C LYS A 97 -9.95 10.27 -1.22
N THR A 98 -9.68 11.14 -2.18
CA THR A 98 -8.86 12.33 -1.97
C THR A 98 -9.69 13.59 -2.15
N ASP A 99 -9.30 14.66 -1.48
CA ASP A 99 -9.97 15.95 -1.60
C ASP A 99 -9.78 16.56 -2.99
N ASN A 100 -8.77 16.13 -3.72
CA ASN A 100 -8.36 16.74 -5.00
C ASN A 100 -8.61 15.85 -6.22
N ASN A 101 -9.16 14.65 -6.07
CA ASN A 101 -9.40 13.72 -7.18
C ASN A 101 -8.22 13.59 -8.14
N ILE A 102 -7.03 13.41 -7.60
CA ILE A 102 -5.81 13.34 -8.40
C ILE A 102 -5.82 12.02 -9.19
N GLY A 103 -5.75 12.13 -10.51
CA GLY A 103 -5.75 10.99 -11.41
C GLY A 103 -7.14 10.48 -11.72
N SER A 104 -7.22 9.25 -12.23
CA SER A 104 -8.48 8.61 -12.56
C SER A 104 -9.23 8.22 -11.29
N SER A 105 -10.51 8.52 -11.22
CA SER A 105 -11.37 8.13 -10.09
C SER A 105 -11.54 6.62 -9.94
N TRP A 106 -11.02 5.83 -10.86
CA TRP A 106 -11.26 4.38 -10.94
C TRP A 106 -10.07 3.54 -10.52
N ALA A 107 -8.86 4.08 -10.61
CA ALA A 107 -7.64 3.40 -10.23
C ALA A 107 -7.03 4.07 -8.99
N VAL A 108 -6.40 3.27 -8.14
CA VAL A 108 -5.69 3.80 -6.97
C VAL A 108 -4.29 4.24 -7.39
N HIS A 109 -4.01 5.53 -7.27
CA HIS A 109 -2.69 6.07 -7.60
C HIS A 109 -1.84 6.24 -6.32
N PRO A 110 -0.54 5.95 -6.38
CA PRO A 110 0.32 6.12 -5.19
C PRO A 110 0.32 7.54 -4.64
N GLY A 111 0.18 8.56 -5.50
CA GLY A 111 0.11 9.96 -5.10
C GLY A 111 -1.09 10.28 -4.21
N GLU A 112 -2.15 9.50 -4.28
CA GLU A 112 -3.33 9.68 -3.43
C GLU A 112 -3.04 9.41 -1.96
N PHE A 113 -2.05 8.58 -1.65
CA PHE A 113 -1.65 8.33 -0.27
C PHE A 113 -0.88 9.50 0.35
N ILE A 114 -0.28 10.34 -0.46
CA ILE A 114 0.48 11.51 -0.02
C ILE A 114 -0.43 12.72 0.12
N ASN A 115 -1.30 12.92 -0.86
CA ASN A 115 -2.21 14.06 -0.94
C ASN A 115 -3.61 13.71 -0.44
N ASN A 116 -3.70 13.10 0.73
CA ASN A 116 -4.94 12.58 1.29
C ASN A 116 -5.12 13.12 2.71
N SER A 117 -6.29 13.67 3.01
CA SER A 117 -6.60 14.16 4.35
C SER A 117 -6.59 13.07 5.42
N GLN A 118 -6.72 11.79 5.02
CA GLN A 118 -6.73 10.64 5.92
C GLN A 118 -5.33 10.15 6.27
N THR A 119 -4.28 10.71 5.66
CA THR A 119 -2.90 10.24 5.84
C THR A 119 -1.99 11.36 6.30
N ALA A 120 -0.88 10.98 6.92
CA ALA A 120 0.18 11.90 7.30
C ALA A 120 1.53 11.33 6.89
N ILE A 121 2.40 12.19 6.38
CA ILE A 121 3.78 11.79 6.09
C ILE A 121 4.53 11.71 7.42
N THR A 122 5.00 10.50 7.75
CA THR A 122 5.72 10.25 9.00
C THR A 122 7.24 10.25 8.82
N TYR A 123 7.71 10.09 7.59
CA TYR A 123 9.13 10.10 7.26
C TYR A 123 9.33 10.53 5.80
N ARG A 124 10.43 11.24 5.59
CA ARG A 124 10.84 11.72 4.26
C ARG A 124 12.37 11.73 4.23
N ASN A 125 12.95 11.09 3.20
CA ASN A 125 14.41 11.00 3.10
C ASN A 125 15.06 12.18 2.38
N LYS A 126 14.27 12.95 1.65
CA LYS A 126 14.77 14.12 0.87
C LYS A 126 13.80 15.29 0.92
#